data_ee840e111108fef662c39946bbc8ef7d
#
_entry.id   ee840e111108fef662c39946bbc8ef7d
#
_cell.length_a   1.000
_cell.length_b   1.000
_cell.length_c   1.000
_cell.angle_alpha   90.00
_cell.angle_beta   90.00
_cell.angle_gamma   90.00
#
_symmetry.space_group_name_H-M   'P 1'
#
loop_
_entity.id
_entity.type
_entity.pdbx_description
1 polymer ?
#
loop_
_entity_poly.entity_id
_entity_poly.type
_entity_poly.pdbx_seq_one_letter_code
_entity_poly.pdbx_strand_id
1 'polypeptide(L)'
;MEFGSLFTGILALATLGGNLLTLGLLLFFLIRRSIFDGVMGWLGKRTVAIGFLVSAGATIGSLVYSEVIGFPACVLCWVQRIFMYPQMFLFGLALWRKERTIIPYALMLSLLGGVVALYQWAKDMLLLYSHTNVPCPAVAGLPSCDKIYVLEFGYVTIAMIALNAFVLLALVTWAGLRHLKLEATAIAQ
;
A
#
# COMPACT_ATOMS: atom_id res chain seq x y z
N MET A 1 -1.05 10.98 -24.59
CA MET A 1 -0.22 9.77 -24.32
C MET A 1 0.97 10.07 -23.41
N GLU A 2 1.62 11.22 -23.51
CA GLU A 2 2.80 11.56 -22.67
C GLU A 2 2.51 11.67 -21.16
N PHE A 3 1.38 12.24 -20.75
CA PHE A 3 1.03 12.38 -19.34
C PHE A 3 0.90 11.01 -18.64
N GLY A 4 0.24 10.05 -19.28
CA GLY A 4 0.04 8.71 -18.70
C GLY A 4 1.36 7.95 -18.50
N SER A 5 2.28 8.02 -19.46
CA SER A 5 3.60 7.37 -19.35
C SER A 5 4.48 8.03 -18.28
N LEU A 6 4.49 9.37 -18.21
CA LEU A 6 5.22 10.10 -17.19
C LEU A 6 4.69 9.78 -15.78
N PHE A 7 3.36 9.80 -15.61
CA PHE A 7 2.71 9.48 -14.34
C PHE A 7 3.01 8.05 -13.88
N THR A 8 2.91 7.09 -14.81
CA THR A 8 3.24 5.68 -14.54
C THR A 8 4.71 5.51 -14.17
N GLY A 9 5.63 6.17 -14.89
CA GLY A 9 7.05 6.14 -14.57
C GLY A 9 7.37 6.69 -13.17
N ILE A 10 6.74 7.78 -12.76
CA ILE A 10 6.90 8.35 -11.41
C ILE A 10 6.42 7.35 -10.34
N LEU A 11 5.24 6.75 -10.52
CA LEU A 11 4.72 5.75 -9.58
C LEU A 11 5.56 4.48 -9.56
N ALA A 12 6.08 4.04 -10.69
CA ALA A 12 6.98 2.89 -10.76
C ALA A 12 8.29 3.14 -10.01
N LEU A 13 8.90 4.33 -10.17
CA LEU A 13 10.08 4.74 -9.39
C LEU A 13 9.79 4.85 -7.90
N ALA A 14 8.64 5.40 -7.51
CA ALA A 14 8.21 5.46 -6.12
C ALA A 14 8.03 4.04 -5.53
N THR A 15 7.52 3.09 -6.33
CA THR A 15 7.38 1.68 -5.94
C THR A 15 8.73 1.01 -5.75
N LEU A 16 9.70 1.25 -6.65
CA LEU A 16 11.08 0.77 -6.47
C LEU A 16 11.69 1.30 -5.18
N GLY A 17 11.56 2.61 -4.93
CA GLY A 17 12.02 3.23 -3.68
C GLY A 17 11.38 2.61 -2.44
N GLY A 18 10.08 2.34 -2.48
CA GLY A 18 9.35 1.67 -1.39
C GLY A 18 9.81 0.23 -1.17
N ASN A 19 10.06 -0.52 -2.26
CA ASN A 19 10.59 -1.89 -2.17
C ASN A 19 12.00 -1.92 -1.58
N LEU A 20 12.88 -1.00 -1.99
CA LEU A 20 14.23 -0.86 -1.44
C LEU A 20 14.19 -0.46 0.04
N LEU A 21 13.28 0.44 0.42
CA LEU A 21 13.07 0.82 1.82
C LEU A 21 12.62 -0.38 2.66
N THR A 22 11.66 -1.15 2.17
CA THR A 22 11.14 -2.34 2.86
C THR A 22 12.23 -3.40 3.02
N LEU A 23 13.00 -3.66 1.96
CA LEU A 23 14.13 -4.60 2.00
C LEU A 23 15.22 -4.11 2.95
N GLY A 24 15.56 -2.82 2.92
CA GLY A 24 16.50 -2.19 3.84
C GLY A 24 16.06 -2.33 5.30
N LEU A 25 14.79 -2.10 5.60
CA LEU A 25 14.25 -2.30 6.96
C LEU A 25 14.34 -3.75 7.41
N LEU A 26 14.08 -4.72 6.52
CA LEU A 26 14.23 -6.14 6.82
C LEU A 26 15.69 -6.49 7.11
N LEU A 27 16.64 -6.00 6.31
CA LEU A 27 18.08 -6.21 6.53
C LEU A 27 18.53 -5.58 7.85
N PHE A 28 18.09 -4.36 8.18
CA PHE A 28 18.43 -3.72 9.46
C PHE A 28 17.82 -4.46 10.65
N PHE A 29 16.62 -5.02 10.50
CA PHE A 29 16.03 -5.88 11.53
C PHE A 29 16.89 -7.11 11.81
N LEU A 30 17.46 -7.75 10.76
CA LEU A 30 18.28 -8.95 10.88
C LEU A 30 19.70 -8.66 11.40
N ILE A 31 20.31 -7.53 10.97
CA ILE A 31 21.74 -7.26 11.20
C ILE A 31 21.95 -6.27 12.36
N ARG A 32 21.12 -5.21 12.46
CA ARG A 32 21.28 -4.12 13.43
C ARG A 32 19.95 -3.66 14.03
N ARG A 33 19.49 -4.38 15.05
CA ARG A 33 18.25 -4.05 15.77
C ARG A 33 18.17 -2.62 16.29
N SER A 34 19.29 -2.04 16.72
CA SER A 34 19.34 -0.67 17.24
C SER A 34 18.90 0.39 16.19
N ILE A 35 19.34 0.25 14.93
CA ILE A 35 18.94 1.16 13.84
C ILE A 35 17.46 0.94 13.52
N PHE A 36 17.03 -0.31 13.45
CA PHE A 36 15.62 -0.66 13.23
C PHE A 36 14.71 -0.05 14.29
N ASP A 37 15.07 -0.16 15.57
CA ASP A 37 14.30 0.41 16.68
C ASP A 37 14.25 1.94 16.64
N GLY A 38 15.35 2.60 16.22
CA GLY A 38 15.39 4.04 16.01
C GLY A 38 14.42 4.50 14.90
N VAL A 39 14.45 3.82 13.75
CA VAL A 39 13.55 4.11 12.62
C VAL A 39 12.10 3.83 12.99
N MET A 40 11.82 2.71 13.67
CA MET A 40 10.48 2.38 14.13
C MET A 40 9.94 3.39 15.15
N GLY A 41 10.78 3.89 16.05
CA GLY A 41 10.40 4.95 17.00
C GLY A 41 10.06 6.26 16.29
N TRP A 42 10.84 6.64 15.28
CA TRP A 42 10.58 7.85 14.48
C TRP A 42 9.28 7.72 13.66
N LEU A 43 9.07 6.58 12.99
CA LEU A 43 7.84 6.27 12.27
C LEU A 43 6.63 6.25 13.21
N GLY A 44 6.76 5.62 14.37
CA GLY A 44 5.70 5.51 15.37
C GLY A 44 5.16 6.86 15.84
N LYS A 45 6.04 7.84 16.03
CA LYS A 45 5.65 9.21 16.38
C LYS A 45 4.86 9.93 15.27
N ARG A 46 5.11 9.57 14.00
CA ARG A 46 4.53 10.21 12.81
C ARG A 46 3.52 9.35 12.06
N THR A 47 3.10 8.24 12.65
CA THR A 47 2.23 7.24 12.01
C THR A 47 1.02 7.84 11.32
N VAL A 48 0.29 8.74 12.00
CA VAL A 48 -0.95 9.32 11.45
C VAL A 48 -0.66 10.20 10.24
N ALA A 49 0.39 11.03 10.30
CA ALA A 49 0.75 11.90 9.18
C ALA A 49 1.27 11.13 7.96
N ILE A 50 2.15 10.16 8.18
CA ILE A 50 2.69 9.32 7.11
C ILE A 50 1.58 8.43 6.53
N GLY A 51 0.73 7.86 7.39
CA GLY A 51 -0.42 7.07 6.98
C GLY A 51 -1.38 7.85 6.09
N PHE A 52 -1.65 9.11 6.43
CA PHE A 52 -2.44 10.02 5.60
C PHE A 52 -1.79 10.25 4.23
N LEU A 53 -0.50 10.60 4.20
CA LEU A 53 0.21 10.88 2.95
C LEU A 53 0.22 9.66 2.02
N VAL A 54 0.50 8.47 2.55
CA VAL A 54 0.54 7.22 1.76
C VAL A 54 -0.86 6.86 1.26
N SER A 55 -1.87 6.88 2.12
CA SER A 55 -3.24 6.51 1.72
C SER A 55 -3.87 7.54 0.78
N ALA A 56 -3.62 8.84 0.96
CA ALA A 56 -4.06 9.89 0.05
C ALA A 56 -3.37 9.78 -1.32
N GLY A 57 -2.05 9.59 -1.34
CA GLY A 57 -1.30 9.38 -2.57
C GLY A 57 -1.77 8.15 -3.35
N ALA A 58 -1.99 7.03 -2.66
CA ALA A 58 -2.52 5.80 -3.28
C ALA A 58 -3.95 5.99 -3.81
N THR A 59 -4.81 6.69 -3.07
CA THR A 59 -6.19 6.99 -3.49
C THR A 59 -6.19 7.88 -4.73
N ILE A 60 -5.43 8.98 -4.71
CA ILE A 60 -5.31 9.90 -5.85
C ILE A 60 -4.73 9.18 -7.05
N GLY A 61 -3.66 8.40 -6.87
CA GLY A 61 -3.05 7.62 -7.94
C GLY A 61 -4.03 6.62 -8.58
N SER A 62 -4.83 5.94 -7.75
CA SER A 62 -5.87 5.02 -8.21
C SER A 62 -6.97 5.74 -9.03
N LEU A 63 -7.39 6.94 -8.60
CA LEU A 63 -8.36 7.75 -9.33
C LEU A 63 -7.79 8.30 -10.65
N VAL A 64 -6.53 8.74 -10.66
CA VAL A 64 -5.89 9.19 -11.90
C VAL A 64 -5.84 8.07 -12.94
N TYR A 65 -5.53 6.83 -12.54
CA TYR A 65 -5.56 5.71 -13.46
C TYR A 65 -6.95 5.44 -14.05
N SER A 66 -8.01 5.52 -13.25
CA SER A 66 -9.36 5.19 -13.73
C SER A 66 -10.05 6.36 -14.43
N GLU A 67 -9.94 7.60 -13.91
CA GLU A 67 -10.75 8.73 -14.36
C GLU A 67 -9.99 9.61 -15.38
N VAL A 68 -8.67 9.72 -15.26
CA VAL A 68 -7.86 10.59 -16.13
C VAL A 68 -7.24 9.79 -17.28
N ILE A 69 -6.62 8.65 -16.97
CA ILE A 69 -5.98 7.80 -17.99
C ILE A 69 -7.00 6.85 -18.63
N GLY A 70 -8.10 6.52 -17.92
CA GLY A 70 -9.20 5.72 -18.45
C GLY A 70 -8.97 4.20 -18.37
N PHE A 71 -8.13 3.71 -17.47
CA PHE A 71 -7.98 2.28 -17.24
C PHE A 71 -9.14 1.76 -16.39
N PRO A 72 -10.04 0.93 -16.95
CA PRO A 72 -11.19 0.47 -16.21
C PRO A 72 -10.78 -0.44 -15.05
N ALA A 73 -11.30 -0.16 -13.85
CA ALA A 73 -10.99 -0.91 -12.65
C ALA A 73 -11.71 -2.27 -12.63
N CYS A 74 -10.97 -3.36 -12.50
CA CYS A 74 -11.49 -4.71 -12.34
C CYS A 74 -12.03 -4.96 -10.91
N VAL A 75 -12.65 -6.11 -10.68
CA VAL A 75 -13.21 -6.47 -9.36
C VAL A 75 -12.16 -6.40 -8.25
N LEU A 76 -10.97 -6.98 -8.46
CA LEU A 76 -9.90 -6.96 -7.45
C LEU A 76 -9.40 -5.53 -7.16
N CYS A 77 -9.36 -4.65 -8.17
CA CYS A 77 -9.05 -3.25 -8.00
C CYS A 77 -10.10 -2.54 -7.12
N TRP A 78 -11.38 -2.86 -7.30
CA TRP A 78 -12.45 -2.33 -6.46
C TRP A 78 -12.35 -2.80 -5.02
N VAL A 79 -12.05 -4.08 -4.80
CA VAL A 79 -11.82 -4.60 -3.44
C VAL A 79 -10.63 -3.90 -2.76
N GLN A 80 -9.53 -3.65 -3.48
CA GLN A 80 -8.41 -2.87 -2.94
C GLN A 80 -8.81 -1.44 -2.59
N ARG A 81 -9.64 -0.78 -3.41
CA ARG A 81 -10.19 0.56 -3.13
C ARG A 81 -11.02 0.58 -1.84
N ILE A 82 -11.84 -0.46 -1.59
CA ILE A 82 -12.64 -0.59 -0.37
C ILE A 82 -11.74 -0.59 0.88
N PHE A 83 -10.55 -1.17 0.81
CA PHE A 83 -9.62 -1.15 1.93
C PHE A 83 -8.75 0.12 1.99
N MET A 84 -8.44 0.75 0.87
CA MET A 84 -7.54 1.91 0.82
C MET A 84 -8.24 3.24 1.06
N TYR A 85 -9.40 3.49 0.42
CA TYR A 85 -10.05 4.79 0.45
C TYR A 85 -10.52 5.21 1.85
N PRO A 86 -11.13 4.31 2.67
CA PRO A 86 -11.48 4.66 4.04
C PRO A 86 -10.27 5.06 4.88
N GLN A 87 -9.09 4.48 4.64
CA GLN A 87 -7.89 4.82 5.40
C GLN A 87 -7.47 6.28 5.21
N MET A 88 -7.61 6.84 4.00
CA MET A 88 -7.33 8.26 3.75
C MET A 88 -8.21 9.14 4.65
N PHE A 89 -9.51 8.88 4.72
CA PHE A 89 -10.44 9.64 5.55
C PHE A 89 -10.18 9.44 7.05
N LEU A 90 -9.93 8.19 7.47
CA LEU A 90 -9.63 7.87 8.86
C LEU A 90 -8.35 8.57 9.35
N PHE A 91 -7.27 8.51 8.57
CA PHE A 91 -6.02 9.20 8.90
C PHE A 91 -6.18 10.72 8.85
N GLY A 92 -6.94 11.26 7.87
CA GLY A 92 -7.22 12.69 7.80
C GLY A 92 -7.99 13.19 9.01
N LEU A 93 -9.02 12.46 9.44
CA LEU A 93 -9.79 12.78 10.66
C LEU A 93 -8.92 12.68 11.91
N ALA A 94 -8.10 11.63 12.01
CA ALA A 94 -7.19 11.44 13.13
C ALA A 94 -6.11 12.54 13.23
N LEU A 95 -5.61 13.04 12.09
CA LEU A 95 -4.73 14.21 12.05
C LEU A 95 -5.41 15.45 12.60
N TRP A 96 -6.64 15.70 12.17
CA TRP A 96 -7.41 16.87 12.62
C TRP A 96 -7.71 16.80 14.12
N ARG A 97 -8.13 15.61 14.60
CA ARG A 97 -8.45 15.40 16.03
C ARG A 97 -7.24 15.12 16.91
N LYS A 98 -6.05 14.97 16.33
CA LYS A 98 -4.81 14.56 17.03
C LYS A 98 -4.96 13.23 17.78
N GLU A 99 -5.76 12.31 17.25
CA GLU A 99 -6.05 11.00 17.82
C GLU A 99 -5.17 9.91 17.21
N ARG A 100 -4.97 8.82 17.96
CA ARG A 100 -4.20 7.65 17.51
C ARG A 100 -4.99 6.34 17.59
N THR A 101 -6.25 6.40 18.01
CA THR A 101 -7.14 5.25 18.20
C THR A 101 -7.41 4.45 16.92
N ILE A 102 -7.24 5.07 15.75
CA ILE A 102 -7.47 4.43 14.44
C ILE A 102 -6.37 3.45 14.03
N ILE A 103 -5.18 3.52 14.65
CA ILE A 103 -3.98 2.78 14.19
C ILE A 103 -4.22 1.26 14.08
N PRO A 104 -4.82 0.55 15.06
CA PRO A 104 -5.06 -0.89 14.93
C PRO A 104 -6.04 -1.24 13.80
N TYR A 105 -7.05 -0.41 13.57
CA TYR A 105 -8.03 -0.62 12.48
C TYR A 105 -7.37 -0.41 11.12
N ALA A 106 -6.55 0.63 10.99
CA ALA A 106 -5.79 0.89 9.77
C ALA A 106 -4.78 -0.23 9.47
N LEU A 107 -4.14 -0.82 10.49
CA LEU A 107 -3.30 -2.00 10.31
C LEU A 107 -4.09 -3.18 9.74
N MET A 108 -5.26 -3.47 10.29
CA MET A 108 -6.11 -4.56 9.80
C MET A 108 -6.55 -4.34 8.35
N LEU A 109 -7.00 -3.12 8.00
CA LEU A 109 -7.38 -2.75 6.63
C LEU A 109 -6.19 -2.89 5.67
N SER A 110 -4.98 -2.49 6.10
CA SER A 110 -3.77 -2.58 5.29
C SER A 110 -3.36 -4.04 5.04
N LEU A 111 -3.48 -4.92 6.04
CA LEU A 111 -3.18 -6.34 5.88
C LEU A 111 -4.17 -7.02 4.93
N LEU A 112 -5.47 -6.77 5.09
CA LEU A 112 -6.51 -7.34 4.22
C LEU A 112 -6.36 -6.85 2.77
N GLY A 113 -6.19 -5.54 2.58
CA GLY A 113 -5.94 -4.97 1.26
C GLY A 113 -4.64 -5.47 0.62
N GLY A 114 -3.59 -5.64 1.44
CA GLY A 114 -2.31 -6.19 1.02
C GLY A 114 -2.41 -7.64 0.53
N VAL A 115 -3.19 -8.49 1.19
CA VAL A 115 -3.45 -9.87 0.73
C VAL A 115 -4.13 -9.87 -0.63
N VAL A 116 -5.14 -9.02 -0.85
CA VAL A 116 -5.82 -8.91 -2.15
C VAL A 116 -4.86 -8.40 -3.23
N ALA A 117 -4.04 -7.40 -2.92
CA ALA A 117 -3.07 -6.85 -3.86
C ALA A 117 -1.97 -7.87 -4.21
N LEU A 118 -1.50 -8.63 -3.21
CA LEU A 118 -0.53 -9.72 -3.41
C LEU A 118 -1.10 -10.82 -4.31
N TYR A 119 -2.35 -11.23 -4.07
CA TYR A 119 -3.03 -12.21 -4.92
C TYR A 119 -3.13 -11.72 -6.37
N GLN A 120 -3.54 -10.47 -6.58
CA GLN A 120 -3.64 -9.92 -7.93
C GLN A 120 -2.27 -9.83 -8.60
N TRP A 121 -1.25 -9.34 -7.90
CA TRP A 121 0.11 -9.27 -8.44
C TRP A 121 0.68 -10.65 -8.79
N ALA A 122 0.50 -11.65 -7.90
CA ALA A 122 0.94 -13.02 -8.17
C ALA A 122 0.24 -13.61 -9.41
N LYS A 123 -1.05 -13.34 -9.57
CA LYS A 123 -1.82 -13.71 -10.75
C LYS A 123 -1.26 -13.04 -12.02
N ASP A 124 -0.95 -11.73 -11.96
CA ASP A 124 -0.35 -10.99 -13.08
C ASP A 124 1.00 -11.60 -13.49
N MET A 125 1.83 -11.99 -12.52
CA MET A 125 3.13 -12.62 -12.78
C MET A 125 2.98 -14.04 -13.37
N LEU A 126 2.04 -14.83 -12.86
CA LEU A 126 1.75 -16.16 -13.43
C LEU A 126 1.25 -16.07 -14.88
N LEU A 127 0.41 -15.09 -15.17
CA LEU A 127 -0.05 -14.85 -16.53
C LEU A 127 1.08 -14.45 -17.47
N LEU A 128 1.98 -13.57 -17.02
CA LEU A 128 3.10 -13.05 -17.82
C LEU A 128 4.17 -14.10 -18.10
N TYR A 129 4.58 -14.86 -17.09
CA TYR A 129 5.76 -15.73 -17.19
C TYR A 129 5.43 -17.20 -17.40
N SER A 130 4.28 -17.66 -16.92
CA SER A 130 3.88 -19.08 -17.01
C SER A 130 2.71 -19.30 -17.98
N HIS A 131 2.16 -18.23 -18.56
CA HIS A 131 0.96 -18.27 -19.41
C HIS A 131 -0.22 -19.01 -18.75
N THR A 132 -0.22 -19.05 -17.42
CA THR A 132 -1.26 -19.74 -16.64
C THR A 132 -2.36 -18.73 -16.27
N ASN A 133 -3.57 -18.98 -16.77
CA ASN A 133 -4.74 -18.18 -16.39
C ASN A 133 -5.24 -18.63 -15.02
N VAL A 134 -5.08 -17.77 -14.03
CA VAL A 134 -5.68 -17.95 -12.70
C VAL A 134 -7.06 -17.29 -12.71
N PRO A 135 -8.14 -17.99 -12.29
CA PRO A 135 -9.48 -17.44 -12.32
C PRO A 135 -9.58 -16.13 -11.54
N CYS A 136 -10.16 -15.12 -12.18
CA CYS A 136 -10.58 -13.88 -11.52
C CYS A 136 -12.09 -13.90 -11.31
N PRO A 137 -12.60 -13.43 -10.16
CA PRO A 137 -14.04 -13.30 -9.97
C PRO A 137 -14.66 -12.47 -11.09
N ALA A 138 -15.50 -13.09 -11.91
CA ALA A 138 -16.21 -12.41 -12.97
C ALA A 138 -17.49 -11.78 -12.39
N VAL A 139 -17.63 -10.47 -12.51
CA VAL A 139 -18.86 -9.74 -12.16
C VAL A 139 -19.38 -9.08 -13.42
N ALA A 140 -20.68 -9.28 -13.72
CA ALA A 140 -21.30 -8.68 -14.88
C ALA A 140 -21.15 -7.15 -14.87
N GLY A 141 -20.68 -6.59 -15.98
CA GLY A 141 -20.46 -5.15 -16.13
C GLY A 141 -19.07 -4.63 -15.68
N LEU A 142 -18.21 -5.49 -15.10
CA LEU A 142 -16.83 -5.12 -14.78
C LEU A 142 -15.85 -5.83 -15.75
N PRO A 143 -14.71 -5.15 -16.07
CA PRO A 143 -13.69 -5.74 -16.93
C PRO A 143 -13.01 -6.95 -16.27
N SER A 144 -12.49 -7.86 -17.09
CA SER A 144 -11.66 -8.98 -16.64
C SER A 144 -10.38 -8.46 -15.98
N CYS A 145 -9.91 -9.16 -14.93
CA CYS A 145 -8.63 -8.87 -14.29
C CYS A 145 -7.41 -9.40 -15.09
N ASP A 146 -7.60 -9.94 -16.28
CA ASP A 146 -6.50 -10.56 -17.03
C ASP A 146 -5.74 -9.56 -17.90
N LYS A 147 -6.26 -8.34 -18.03
CA LYS A 147 -5.61 -7.28 -18.79
C LYS A 147 -4.64 -6.49 -17.92
N ILE A 148 -3.36 -6.61 -18.23
CA ILE A 148 -2.29 -5.84 -17.58
C ILE A 148 -2.12 -4.54 -18.36
N TYR A 149 -2.50 -3.40 -17.75
CA TYR A 149 -2.43 -2.07 -18.38
C TYR A 149 -1.05 -1.41 -18.20
N VAL A 150 -0.35 -1.74 -17.12
CA VAL A 150 0.95 -1.19 -16.76
C VAL A 150 1.89 -2.33 -16.45
N LEU A 151 3.06 -2.31 -17.07
CA LEU A 151 4.16 -3.22 -16.79
C LEU A 151 5.48 -2.45 -16.92
N GLU A 152 6.04 -2.07 -15.80
CA GLU A 152 7.34 -1.41 -15.72
C GLU A 152 8.37 -2.34 -15.07
N PHE A 153 9.60 -2.25 -15.50
CA PHE A 153 10.72 -3.07 -14.98
C PHE A 153 10.44 -4.59 -14.98
N GLY A 154 9.49 -5.06 -15.78
CA GLY A 154 9.12 -6.47 -15.89
C GLY A 154 8.23 -7.03 -14.77
N TYR A 155 8.05 -6.33 -13.65
CA TYR A 155 7.25 -6.85 -12.51
C TYR A 155 6.35 -5.81 -11.84
N VAL A 156 6.54 -4.53 -12.12
CA VAL A 156 5.73 -3.44 -11.54
C VAL A 156 4.46 -3.27 -12.34
N THR A 157 3.38 -3.86 -11.83
CA THR A 157 2.01 -3.66 -12.32
C THR A 157 1.25 -2.72 -11.39
N ILE A 158 0.04 -2.30 -11.77
CA ILE A 158 -0.84 -1.51 -10.88
C ILE A 158 -1.07 -2.24 -9.55
N ALA A 159 -1.20 -3.57 -9.58
CA ALA A 159 -1.33 -4.39 -8.38
C ALA A 159 -0.08 -4.33 -7.48
N MET A 160 1.13 -4.29 -8.05
CA MET A 160 2.38 -4.13 -7.29
C MET A 160 2.49 -2.75 -6.64
N ILE A 161 2.07 -1.69 -7.35
CA ILE A 161 2.01 -0.33 -6.79
C ILE A 161 1.07 -0.29 -5.57
N ALA A 162 -0.11 -0.89 -5.68
CA ALA A 162 -1.07 -0.98 -4.58
C ALA A 162 -0.53 -1.84 -3.42
N LEU A 163 0.09 -2.98 -3.71
CA LEU A 163 0.73 -3.83 -2.70
C LEU A 163 1.78 -3.06 -1.91
N ASN A 164 2.65 -2.33 -2.60
CA ASN A 164 3.66 -1.49 -1.95
C ASN A 164 3.04 -0.47 -1.00
N ALA A 165 1.97 0.21 -1.40
CA ALA A 165 1.25 1.15 -0.55
C ALA A 165 0.67 0.48 0.71
N PHE A 166 0.06 -0.71 0.58
CA PHE A 166 -0.45 -1.48 1.72
C PHE A 166 0.66 -1.95 2.65
N VAL A 167 1.79 -2.41 2.12
CA VAL A 167 2.96 -2.82 2.92
C VAL A 167 3.51 -1.64 3.70
N LEU A 168 3.67 -0.48 3.07
CA LEU A 168 4.11 0.74 3.75
C LEU A 168 3.15 1.16 4.86
N LEU A 169 1.82 1.14 4.59
CA LEU A 169 0.80 1.43 5.61
C LEU A 169 0.85 0.44 6.77
N ALA A 170 1.01 -0.87 6.48
CA ALA A 170 1.13 -1.89 7.51
C ALA A 170 2.38 -1.68 8.38
N LEU A 171 3.52 -1.36 7.78
CA LEU A 171 4.77 -1.07 8.51
C LEU A 171 4.63 0.18 9.40
N VAL A 172 4.08 1.26 8.85
CA VAL A 172 3.89 2.53 9.56
C VAL A 172 2.90 2.36 10.72
N THR A 173 1.78 1.67 10.50
CA THR A 173 0.78 1.42 11.56
C THR A 173 1.29 0.45 12.62
N TRP A 174 2.06 -0.56 12.23
CA TRP A 174 2.73 -1.45 13.18
C TRP A 174 3.75 -0.71 14.06
N ALA A 175 4.55 0.18 13.47
CA ALA A 175 5.46 1.06 14.22
C ALA A 175 4.70 1.97 15.21
N GLY A 176 3.54 2.50 14.79
CA GLY A 176 2.65 3.27 15.65
C GLY A 176 2.13 2.48 16.85
N LEU A 177 1.64 1.25 16.61
CA LEU A 177 1.18 0.37 17.70
C LEU A 177 2.29 0.02 18.68
N ARG A 178 3.50 -0.25 18.16
CA ARG A 178 4.67 -0.52 18.99
C ARG A 178 5.02 0.69 19.86
N HIS A 179 4.96 1.88 19.29
CA HIS A 179 5.22 3.13 20.03
C HIS A 179 4.20 3.35 21.14
N LEU A 180 2.89 3.18 20.86
CA LEU A 180 1.83 3.32 21.86
C LEU A 180 2.00 2.33 23.03
N LYS A 181 2.39 1.08 22.75
CA LYS A 181 2.68 0.10 23.79
C LYS A 181 3.85 0.52 24.69
N LEU A 182 4.92 1.05 24.10
CA LEU A 182 6.08 1.53 24.87
C LEU A 182 5.74 2.74 25.74
N GLU A 183 4.94 3.68 25.23
CA GLU A 183 4.44 4.82 26.03
C GLU A 183 3.58 4.34 27.20
N ALA A 184 2.66 3.39 26.99
CA ALA A 184 1.82 2.85 28.04
C ALA A 184 2.61 2.14 29.13
N THR A 185 3.65 1.38 28.79
CA THR A 185 4.52 0.71 29.78
C THR A 185 5.38 1.71 30.57
N ALA A 186 5.82 2.80 29.96
CA ALA A 186 6.60 3.83 30.64
C ALA A 186 5.77 4.66 31.65
N ILE A 187 4.46 4.78 31.45
CA ILE A 187 3.55 5.49 32.37
C ILE A 187 3.16 4.58 33.57
N ALA A 188 3.19 3.25 33.39
CA ALA A 188 2.81 2.30 34.40
C ALA A 188 3.93 1.98 35.45
N GLN A 189 5.12 2.49 35.24
CA GLN A 189 6.31 2.42 36.13
C GLN A 189 6.46 3.67 36.96
#